data_7a462630a459554e98e8936fb72d5cc0
#
_entry.id   7a462630a459554e98e8936fb72d5cc0
#
_cell.length_a   1.000
_cell.length_b   1.000
_cell.length_c   1.000
_cell.angle_alpha   90.00
_cell.angle_beta   90.00
_cell.angle_gamma   90.00
#
_symmetry.space_group_name_H-M   'P 1'
#
loop_
_entity.id
_entity.type
_entity.pdbx_description
1 polymer ?
#
loop_
_entity_poly.entity_id
_entity_poly.type
_entity_poly.pdbx_seq_one_letter_code
_entity_poly.pdbx_strand_id
1 'polypeptide(L)'
;MSDHNSNKLSSTFAMSPLASHGPKWPALWEEKYTPWDRGGPSLALNDFLLSRPNLVPPVTSSTAPRPKALVPGCGKGHDVLLLAAFGYDVVGLDFAPAAASEAIENEKSVREAQRDGDKTTDVYKPKEGVPSVGAVSWATGDFFSNEWLEQSNLSKETTFDLIFDYTFLCALPLSARPKWAARMAALLNPNGGRLVCLEFPSGKPLSQVGPPWGLTNDTYLALLARPGEEPTTAPDGSINVPDIRPGGLRRLELVKPARTHKAGENEDGTVRDWLHVWSLVGA
;
A
#
# COMPACT_ATOMS: atom_id res chain seq x y z
N MET A 1 13.34 -12.36 -19.59
CA MET A 1 11.96 -12.82 -19.26
C MET A 1 11.06 -11.69 -18.74
N SER A 2 11.57 -10.46 -18.51
CA SER A 2 10.79 -9.32 -17.94
C SER A 2 9.80 -8.68 -18.93
N ASP A 3 10.10 -8.60 -20.21
CA ASP A 3 9.29 -7.82 -21.17
C ASP A 3 7.95 -8.45 -21.56
N HIS A 4 7.86 -9.77 -21.57
CA HIS A 4 6.61 -10.47 -21.94
C HIS A 4 5.53 -10.36 -20.84
N ASN A 5 5.95 -10.37 -19.56
CA ASN A 5 5.04 -10.27 -18.42
C ASN A 5 4.47 -8.85 -18.23
N SER A 6 5.26 -7.80 -18.45
CA SER A 6 4.75 -6.43 -18.37
C SER A 6 3.76 -6.12 -19.50
N ASN A 7 3.91 -6.76 -20.65
CA ASN A 7 3.05 -6.56 -21.81
C ASN A 7 1.64 -7.14 -21.61
N LYS A 8 1.52 -8.37 -21.03
CA LYS A 8 0.19 -8.99 -20.75
C LYS A 8 -0.61 -8.16 -19.76
N LEU A 9 0.02 -7.72 -18.65
CA LEU A 9 -0.67 -6.94 -17.63
C LEU A 9 -1.19 -5.62 -18.21
N SER A 10 -0.31 -4.86 -18.86
CA SER A 10 -0.69 -3.57 -19.48
C SER A 10 -1.77 -3.74 -20.56
N SER A 11 -1.69 -4.76 -21.42
CA SER A 11 -2.69 -5.02 -22.45
C SER A 11 -4.05 -5.41 -21.88
N THR A 12 -4.08 -6.14 -20.77
CA THR A 12 -5.34 -6.52 -20.10
C THR A 12 -6.15 -5.30 -19.67
N PHE A 13 -5.48 -4.23 -19.22
CA PHE A 13 -6.14 -3.03 -18.71
C PHE A 13 -6.15 -1.86 -19.70
N ALA A 14 -5.44 -1.98 -20.82
CA ALA A 14 -5.41 -0.93 -21.84
C ALA A 14 -6.82 -0.50 -22.29
N MET A 15 -7.03 0.81 -22.45
CA MET A 15 -8.29 1.40 -22.94
C MET A 15 -9.54 1.04 -22.12
N SER A 16 -9.36 0.55 -20.87
CA SER A 16 -10.47 0.10 -20.03
C SER A 16 -10.86 1.19 -19.01
N PRO A 17 -12.15 1.53 -18.86
CA PRO A 17 -12.60 2.42 -17.80
C PRO A 17 -12.44 1.76 -16.42
N LEU A 18 -12.27 2.57 -15.36
CA LEU A 18 -12.09 2.09 -13.98
C LEU A 18 -13.12 1.03 -13.58
N ALA A 19 -14.40 1.23 -13.91
CA ALA A 19 -15.46 0.31 -13.54
C ALA A 19 -15.27 -1.14 -14.08
N SER A 20 -14.46 -1.31 -15.13
CA SER A 20 -14.12 -2.62 -15.69
C SER A 20 -12.83 -3.21 -15.18
N HIS A 21 -12.07 -2.49 -14.33
CA HIS A 21 -10.80 -2.98 -13.79
C HIS A 21 -11.00 -4.05 -12.72
N GLY A 22 -11.97 -3.84 -11.80
CA GLY A 22 -12.23 -4.75 -10.71
C GLY A 22 -12.34 -6.22 -11.17
N PRO A 23 -13.25 -6.57 -12.10
CA PRO A 23 -13.43 -7.95 -12.55
C PRO A 23 -12.21 -8.61 -13.23
N LYS A 24 -11.22 -7.82 -13.67
CA LYS A 24 -10.03 -8.35 -14.33
C LYS A 24 -8.99 -8.89 -13.35
N TRP A 25 -8.94 -8.35 -12.15
CA TRP A 25 -8.00 -8.81 -11.13
C TRP A 25 -8.26 -10.27 -10.71
N PRO A 26 -9.52 -10.68 -10.37
CA PRO A 26 -9.83 -12.07 -10.08
C PRO A 26 -9.39 -13.05 -11.16
N ALA A 27 -9.64 -12.71 -12.44
CA ALA A 27 -9.23 -13.57 -13.56
C ALA A 27 -7.71 -13.80 -13.62
N LEU A 28 -6.91 -12.76 -13.36
CA LEU A 28 -5.45 -12.89 -13.31
C LEU A 28 -4.99 -13.78 -12.14
N TRP A 29 -5.66 -13.70 -10.99
CA TRP A 29 -5.40 -14.58 -9.85
C TRP A 29 -5.77 -16.03 -10.14
N GLU A 30 -6.92 -16.28 -10.78
CA GLU A 30 -7.35 -17.61 -11.22
C GLU A 30 -6.37 -18.24 -12.21
N GLU A 31 -5.80 -17.44 -13.12
CA GLU A 31 -4.76 -17.84 -14.05
C GLU A 31 -3.38 -18.03 -13.38
N LYS A 32 -3.26 -17.77 -12.07
CA LYS A 32 -1.97 -17.74 -11.34
C LYS A 32 -0.93 -16.81 -11.96
N TYR A 33 -1.40 -15.77 -12.64
CA TYR A 33 -0.56 -14.75 -13.24
C TYR A 33 -0.48 -13.54 -12.31
N THR A 34 0.50 -13.54 -11.40
CA THR A 34 0.66 -12.54 -10.34
C THR A 34 2.06 -11.87 -10.38
N PRO A 35 2.43 -11.19 -11.50
CA PRO A 35 3.78 -10.60 -11.65
C PRO A 35 4.06 -9.46 -10.67
N TRP A 36 3.08 -8.98 -9.95
CA TRP A 36 3.21 -7.99 -8.88
C TRP A 36 3.64 -8.58 -7.54
N ASP A 37 3.47 -9.90 -7.34
CA ASP A 37 3.93 -10.58 -6.13
C ASP A 37 5.46 -10.58 -6.06
N ARG A 38 5.99 -10.13 -4.93
CA ARG A 38 7.43 -10.02 -4.70
C ARG A 38 8.01 -11.16 -3.86
N GLY A 39 7.16 -12.11 -3.43
CA GLY A 39 7.56 -13.27 -2.64
C GLY A 39 7.99 -12.96 -1.20
N GLY A 40 7.70 -11.76 -0.70
CA GLY A 40 8.02 -11.34 0.66
C GLY A 40 7.60 -9.90 0.95
N PRO A 41 7.76 -9.44 2.19
CA PRO A 41 7.35 -8.11 2.61
C PRO A 41 8.28 -7.02 2.07
N SER A 42 7.80 -5.79 2.05
CA SER A 42 8.60 -4.61 1.73
C SER A 42 9.68 -4.40 2.78
N LEU A 43 10.94 -4.70 2.42
CA LEU A 43 12.08 -4.44 3.30
C LEU A 43 12.31 -2.94 3.49
N ALA A 44 11.92 -2.11 2.52
CA ALA A 44 11.91 -0.65 2.67
C ALA A 44 10.98 -0.21 3.81
N LEU A 45 9.78 -0.78 3.90
CA LEU A 45 8.85 -0.53 5.01
C LEU A 45 9.41 -1.04 6.34
N ASN A 46 9.94 -2.28 6.37
CA ASN A 46 10.54 -2.83 7.60
C ASN A 46 11.64 -1.93 8.16
N ASP A 47 12.58 -1.51 7.32
CA ASP A 47 13.72 -0.70 7.73
C ASP A 47 13.28 0.73 8.12
N PHE A 48 12.28 1.29 7.45
CA PHE A 48 11.68 2.55 7.83
C PHE A 48 11.06 2.48 9.23
N LEU A 49 10.23 1.48 9.51
CA LEU A 49 9.56 1.33 10.82
C LEU A 49 10.57 1.12 11.96
N LEU A 50 11.66 0.40 11.71
CA LEU A 50 12.73 0.21 12.69
C LEU A 50 13.56 1.48 12.94
N SER A 51 13.86 2.24 11.87
CA SER A 51 14.76 3.40 11.96
C SER A 51 14.04 4.71 12.30
N ARG A 52 12.73 4.80 12.07
CA ARG A 52 11.94 6.03 12.23
C ARG A 52 10.63 5.80 13.01
N PRO A 53 10.69 5.14 14.20
CA PRO A 53 9.47 4.78 14.96
C PRO A 53 8.66 6.01 15.41
N ASN A 54 9.28 7.18 15.50
CA ASN A 54 8.63 8.45 15.84
C ASN A 54 7.76 9.04 14.72
N LEU A 55 7.87 8.54 13.49
CA LEU A 55 7.07 9.01 12.36
C LEU A 55 5.75 8.24 12.18
N VAL A 56 5.55 7.16 12.92
CA VAL A 56 4.33 6.34 12.87
C VAL A 56 3.70 6.24 14.26
N PRO A 57 2.38 5.99 14.35
CA PRO A 57 1.72 5.79 15.63
C PRO A 57 2.37 4.66 16.44
N PRO A 58 2.75 4.91 17.70
CA PRO A 58 3.46 3.93 18.51
C PRO A 58 2.55 2.80 18.98
N VAL A 59 3.09 1.59 19.04
CA VAL A 59 2.47 0.47 19.75
C VAL A 59 2.99 0.47 21.18
N THR A 60 2.17 0.91 22.13
CA THR A 60 2.66 1.25 23.49
C THR A 60 2.43 0.16 24.54
N SER A 61 1.42 -0.72 24.38
CA SER A 61 1.11 -1.72 25.41
C SER A 61 0.17 -2.79 24.88
N SER A 62 0.26 -4.00 25.44
CA SER A 62 -0.70 -5.08 25.19
C SER A 62 -2.09 -4.83 25.81
N THR A 63 -2.21 -3.87 26.71
CA THR A 63 -3.46 -3.55 27.41
C THR A 63 -4.22 -2.35 26.82
N ALA A 64 -3.56 -1.51 26.04
CA ALA A 64 -4.21 -0.45 25.28
C ALA A 64 -4.82 -1.02 23.99
N PRO A 65 -5.88 -0.40 23.43
CA PRO A 65 -6.31 -0.72 22.09
C PRO A 65 -5.11 -0.57 21.13
N ARG A 66 -4.81 -1.63 20.35
CA ARG A 66 -3.73 -1.57 19.39
C ARG A 66 -4.08 -0.59 18.27
N PRO A 67 -3.10 0.14 17.74
CA PRO A 67 -3.34 0.96 16.56
C PRO A 67 -3.70 0.06 15.37
N LYS A 68 -4.63 0.54 14.54
CA LYS A 68 -5.13 -0.18 13.37
C LYS A 68 -4.33 0.19 12.14
N ALA A 69 -4.01 -0.81 11.32
CA ALA A 69 -3.39 -0.57 10.03
C ALA A 69 -4.22 -1.15 8.87
N LEU A 70 -4.09 -0.56 7.68
CA LEU A 70 -4.72 -1.00 6.44
C LEU A 70 -3.66 -1.17 5.36
N VAL A 71 -3.74 -2.29 4.64
CA VAL A 71 -2.97 -2.51 3.41
C VAL A 71 -3.95 -2.77 2.26
N PRO A 72 -4.28 -1.77 1.44
CA PRO A 72 -5.14 -1.95 0.28
C PRO A 72 -4.38 -2.64 -0.87
N GLY A 73 -5.06 -3.51 -1.62
CA GLY A 73 -4.43 -4.34 -2.66
C GLY A 73 -3.36 -5.27 -2.06
N CYS A 74 -3.67 -5.89 -0.93
CA CYS A 74 -2.68 -6.61 -0.10
C CYS A 74 -2.10 -7.87 -0.77
N GLY A 75 -2.71 -8.37 -1.84
CA GLY A 75 -2.27 -9.59 -2.52
C GLY A 75 -2.12 -10.76 -1.55
N LYS A 76 -0.94 -11.39 -1.51
CA LYS A 76 -0.61 -12.48 -0.58
C LYS A 76 -0.36 -12.04 0.87
N GLY A 77 -0.57 -10.77 1.19
CA GLY A 77 -0.57 -10.29 2.57
C GLY A 77 0.80 -10.16 3.24
N HIS A 78 1.89 -10.17 2.50
CA HIS A 78 3.23 -10.08 3.07
C HIS A 78 3.42 -8.83 3.97
N ASP A 79 2.97 -7.67 3.52
CA ASP A 79 3.08 -6.43 4.30
C ASP A 79 2.07 -6.35 5.44
N VAL A 80 0.94 -7.06 5.34
CA VAL A 80 -0.03 -7.23 6.44
C VAL A 80 0.63 -7.98 7.61
N LEU A 81 1.28 -9.11 7.32
CA LEU A 81 2.01 -9.89 8.32
C LEU A 81 3.20 -9.11 8.91
N LEU A 82 3.89 -8.32 8.08
CA LEU A 82 4.95 -7.44 8.55
C LEU A 82 4.43 -6.40 9.54
N LEU A 83 3.36 -5.68 9.22
CA LEU A 83 2.78 -4.68 10.12
C LEU A 83 2.23 -5.31 11.41
N ALA A 84 1.66 -6.51 11.33
CA ALA A 84 1.25 -7.27 12.51
C ALA A 84 2.46 -7.59 13.42
N ALA A 85 3.64 -7.90 12.85
CA ALA A 85 4.88 -8.09 13.61
C ALA A 85 5.34 -6.83 14.34
N PHE A 86 4.99 -5.64 13.86
CA PHE A 86 5.17 -4.36 14.55
C PHE A 86 4.06 -4.06 15.57
N GLY A 87 3.09 -4.97 15.75
CA GLY A 87 2.05 -4.90 16.76
C GLY A 87 0.78 -4.16 16.36
N TYR A 88 0.60 -3.79 15.11
CA TYR A 88 -0.65 -3.22 14.60
C TYR A 88 -1.71 -4.32 14.44
N ASP A 89 -2.97 -3.99 14.71
CA ASP A 89 -4.10 -4.80 14.22
C ASP A 89 -4.36 -4.42 12.77
N VAL A 90 -4.17 -5.37 11.84
CA VAL A 90 -4.05 -5.07 10.42
C VAL A 90 -5.19 -5.67 9.63
N VAL A 91 -5.76 -4.85 8.75
CA VAL A 91 -6.68 -5.31 7.71
C VAL A 91 -5.93 -5.36 6.37
N GLY A 92 -5.87 -6.55 5.78
CA GLY A 92 -5.50 -6.74 4.39
C GLY A 92 -6.75 -6.74 3.52
N LEU A 93 -6.83 -5.80 2.58
CA LEU A 93 -7.95 -5.69 1.64
C LEU A 93 -7.47 -5.99 0.23
N ASP A 94 -8.16 -6.89 -0.47
CA ASP A 94 -7.96 -7.05 -1.92
C ASP A 94 -9.31 -7.16 -2.63
N PHE A 95 -9.34 -6.78 -3.91
CA PHE A 95 -10.56 -6.90 -4.71
C PHE A 95 -10.85 -8.36 -5.09
N ALA A 96 -9.81 -9.17 -5.28
CA ALA A 96 -9.91 -10.55 -5.72
C ALA A 96 -10.10 -11.52 -4.53
N PRO A 97 -11.17 -12.33 -4.47
CA PRO A 97 -11.33 -13.35 -3.44
C PRO A 97 -10.18 -14.35 -3.39
N ALA A 98 -9.60 -14.68 -4.55
CA ALA A 98 -8.45 -15.57 -4.63
C ALA A 98 -7.20 -14.98 -3.93
N ALA A 99 -7.01 -13.65 -3.98
CA ALA A 99 -5.93 -12.99 -3.25
C ALA A 99 -6.07 -13.18 -1.74
N ALA A 100 -7.29 -12.98 -1.20
CA ALA A 100 -7.56 -13.21 0.22
C ALA A 100 -7.32 -14.67 0.63
N SER A 101 -7.70 -15.63 -0.22
CA SER A 101 -7.42 -17.05 0.02
C SER A 101 -5.91 -17.35 0.04
N GLU A 102 -5.16 -16.81 -0.91
CA GLU A 102 -3.70 -16.94 -0.96
C GLU A 102 -3.03 -16.25 0.25
N ALA A 103 -3.58 -15.13 0.73
CA ALA A 103 -3.08 -14.43 1.92
C ALA A 103 -3.29 -15.27 3.20
N ILE A 104 -4.44 -15.91 3.35
CA ILE A 104 -4.72 -16.82 4.47
C ILE A 104 -3.76 -18.03 4.45
N GLU A 105 -3.52 -18.61 3.28
CA GLU A 105 -2.60 -19.75 3.16
C GLU A 105 -1.15 -19.32 3.40
N ASN A 106 -0.76 -18.12 2.94
CA ASN A 106 0.55 -17.55 3.23
C ASN A 106 0.74 -17.32 4.74
N GLU A 107 -0.25 -16.74 5.43
CA GLU A 107 -0.21 -16.57 6.88
C GLU A 107 0.00 -17.91 7.59
N LYS A 108 -0.77 -18.93 7.21
CA LYS A 108 -0.64 -20.28 7.76
C LYS A 108 0.75 -20.84 7.54
N SER A 109 1.26 -20.79 6.31
CA SER A 109 2.60 -21.25 5.94
C SER A 109 3.70 -20.54 6.73
N VAL A 110 3.60 -19.22 6.89
CA VAL A 110 4.55 -18.44 7.72
C VAL A 110 4.53 -18.89 9.17
N ARG A 111 3.33 -19.09 9.76
CA ARG A 111 3.21 -19.54 11.16
C ARG A 111 3.73 -20.97 11.36
N GLU A 112 3.55 -21.86 10.38
CA GLU A 112 4.10 -23.23 10.39
C GLU A 112 5.63 -23.17 10.31
N ALA A 113 6.19 -22.45 9.34
CA ALA A 113 7.63 -22.27 9.20
C ALA A 113 8.29 -21.65 10.45
N GLN A 114 7.62 -20.70 11.11
CA GLN A 114 8.09 -20.15 12.39
C GLN A 114 8.17 -21.20 13.49
N ARG A 115 7.18 -22.10 13.57
CA ARG A 115 7.20 -23.21 14.55
C ARG A 115 8.32 -24.20 14.28
N ASP A 116 8.65 -24.42 13.01
CA ASP A 116 9.74 -25.30 12.57
C ASP A 116 11.11 -24.62 12.66
N GLY A 117 11.17 -23.35 13.10
CA GLY A 117 12.41 -22.61 13.30
C GLY A 117 13.04 -22.04 12.03
N ASP A 118 12.28 -21.90 10.96
CA ASP A 118 12.74 -21.31 9.71
C ASP A 118 13.01 -19.80 9.89
N LYS A 119 14.30 -19.45 9.80
CA LYS A 119 14.78 -18.07 9.97
C LYS A 119 14.36 -17.15 8.83
N THR A 120 13.96 -17.65 7.69
CA THR A 120 13.48 -16.81 6.59
C THR A 120 12.18 -16.07 6.96
N THR A 121 11.46 -16.57 7.97
CA THR A 121 10.24 -15.98 8.51
C THR A 121 10.48 -15.02 9.69
N ASP A 122 11.73 -14.79 10.11
CA ASP A 122 12.06 -13.93 11.27
C ASP A 122 11.56 -12.49 11.08
N VAL A 123 11.40 -12.04 9.85
CA VAL A 123 10.83 -10.72 9.52
C VAL A 123 9.40 -10.54 10.05
N TYR A 124 8.66 -11.63 10.23
CA TYR A 124 7.28 -11.65 10.72
C TYR A 124 7.14 -11.95 12.23
N LYS A 125 8.26 -12.14 12.95
CA LYS A 125 8.25 -12.27 14.40
C LYS A 125 8.01 -10.91 15.08
N PRO A 126 7.45 -10.89 16.31
CA PRO A 126 7.29 -9.65 17.07
C PRO A 126 8.60 -8.87 17.10
N LYS A 127 8.55 -7.57 16.86
CA LYS A 127 9.72 -6.70 16.94
C LYS A 127 10.07 -6.43 18.39
N GLU A 128 11.31 -5.98 18.63
CA GLU A 128 11.77 -5.61 19.96
C GLU A 128 10.81 -4.56 20.58
N GLY A 129 10.44 -4.78 21.84
CA GLY A 129 9.48 -3.92 22.55
C GLY A 129 8.01 -4.16 22.20
N VAL A 130 7.71 -5.02 21.23
CA VAL A 130 6.33 -5.41 20.87
C VAL A 130 5.94 -6.69 21.62
N PRO A 131 4.90 -6.66 22.46
CA PRO A 131 4.56 -7.81 23.33
C PRO A 131 4.14 -9.07 22.56
N SER A 132 3.43 -8.91 21.46
CA SER A 132 3.00 -9.98 20.55
C SER A 132 2.60 -9.40 19.20
N VAL A 133 2.54 -10.24 18.17
CA VAL A 133 1.98 -9.83 16.88
C VAL A 133 0.55 -9.31 17.03
N GLY A 134 0.16 -8.33 16.22
CA GLY A 134 -1.20 -7.84 16.14
C GLY A 134 -2.14 -8.83 15.49
N ALA A 135 -3.44 -8.56 15.60
CA ALA A 135 -4.46 -9.32 14.90
C ALA A 135 -4.39 -9.04 13.39
N VAL A 136 -4.72 -10.06 12.60
CA VAL A 136 -4.80 -9.95 11.14
C VAL A 136 -6.23 -10.26 10.72
N SER A 137 -6.78 -9.44 9.84
CA SER A 137 -8.09 -9.63 9.22
C SER A 137 -7.96 -9.52 7.70
N TRP A 138 -8.59 -10.44 7.00
CA TRP A 138 -8.59 -10.48 5.54
C TRP A 138 -9.97 -10.09 5.03
N ALA A 139 -10.03 -9.07 4.20
CA ALA A 139 -11.26 -8.58 3.59
C ALA A 139 -11.18 -8.63 2.07
N THR A 140 -12.33 -8.93 1.45
CA THR A 140 -12.47 -8.89 0.00
C THR A 140 -13.49 -7.83 -0.38
N GLY A 141 -13.15 -6.94 -1.30
CA GLY A 141 -14.09 -5.92 -1.77
C GLY A 141 -13.46 -4.75 -2.48
N ASP A 142 -14.32 -3.84 -2.89
CA ASP A 142 -13.92 -2.60 -3.52
C ASP A 142 -13.39 -1.62 -2.46
N PHE A 143 -12.14 -1.22 -2.58
CA PHE A 143 -11.52 -0.21 -1.72
C PHE A 143 -12.34 1.09 -1.61
N PHE A 144 -13.07 1.43 -2.66
CA PHE A 144 -13.87 2.66 -2.71
C PHE A 144 -15.24 2.54 -2.03
N SER A 145 -15.64 1.34 -1.57
CA SER A 145 -16.84 1.12 -0.77
C SER A 145 -16.53 0.97 0.72
N ASN A 146 -17.57 0.87 1.58
CA ASN A 146 -17.42 0.58 3.01
C ASN A 146 -17.79 -0.87 3.37
N GLU A 147 -18.23 -1.67 2.42
CA GLU A 147 -18.78 -3.02 2.67
C GLU A 147 -17.75 -3.98 3.28
N TRP A 148 -16.48 -3.85 2.89
CA TRP A 148 -15.39 -4.69 3.39
C TRP A 148 -15.03 -4.40 4.86
N LEU A 149 -15.39 -3.23 5.41
CA LEU A 149 -15.18 -2.92 6.84
C LEU A 149 -15.98 -3.88 7.73
N GLU A 150 -17.23 -4.16 7.35
CA GLU A 150 -18.08 -5.08 8.09
C GLU A 150 -17.52 -6.52 8.12
N GLN A 151 -16.89 -6.95 7.03
CA GLN A 151 -16.20 -8.26 6.95
C GLN A 151 -15.05 -8.38 7.94
N SER A 152 -14.44 -7.24 8.30
CA SER A 152 -13.35 -7.15 9.27
C SER A 152 -13.84 -6.86 10.70
N ASN A 153 -15.15 -6.98 10.96
CA ASN A 153 -15.79 -6.61 12.23
C ASN A 153 -15.54 -5.16 12.65
N LEU A 154 -15.45 -4.25 11.67
CA LEU A 154 -15.23 -2.82 11.87
C LEU A 154 -16.49 -2.03 11.50
N SER A 155 -16.67 -0.87 12.13
CA SER A 155 -17.75 0.04 11.76
C SER A 155 -17.40 0.81 10.49
N LYS A 156 -18.43 1.37 9.84
CA LYS A 156 -18.24 2.20 8.61
C LYS A 156 -17.48 3.48 8.86
N GLU A 157 -17.42 3.93 10.11
CA GLU A 157 -16.71 5.11 10.59
C GLU A 157 -15.28 4.81 11.04
N THR A 158 -14.85 3.55 10.93
CA THR A 158 -13.50 3.17 11.35
C THR A 158 -12.46 3.90 10.52
N THR A 159 -11.48 4.48 11.22
CA THR A 159 -10.27 5.06 10.66
C THR A 159 -9.05 4.25 11.07
N PHE A 160 -7.97 4.41 10.31
CA PHE A 160 -6.72 3.67 10.50
C PHE A 160 -5.60 4.60 10.95
N ASP A 161 -4.81 4.11 11.89
CA ASP A 161 -3.65 4.82 12.42
C ASP A 161 -2.46 4.76 11.44
N LEU A 162 -2.40 3.70 10.63
CA LEU A 162 -1.42 3.53 9.57
C LEU A 162 -2.07 2.94 8.32
N ILE A 163 -1.85 3.56 7.17
CA ILE A 163 -2.21 2.99 5.88
C ILE A 163 -0.92 2.83 5.08
N PHE A 164 -0.67 1.65 4.53
CA PHE A 164 0.49 1.40 3.67
C PHE A 164 0.06 1.10 2.25
N ASP A 165 0.51 1.93 1.31
CA ASP A 165 0.30 1.74 -0.13
C ASP A 165 1.61 1.37 -0.82
N TYR A 166 1.67 0.16 -1.29
CA TYR A 166 2.72 -0.32 -2.19
C TYR A 166 2.10 -1.16 -3.29
N THR A 167 2.39 -0.83 -4.53
CA THR A 167 1.83 -1.47 -5.73
C THR A 167 0.32 -1.33 -5.92
N PHE A 168 -0.39 -0.58 -5.06
CA PHE A 168 -1.83 -0.36 -5.19
C PHE A 168 -2.16 0.88 -6.01
N LEU A 169 -1.66 2.07 -5.67
CA LEU A 169 -1.93 3.29 -6.46
C LEU A 169 -1.49 3.14 -7.92
N CYS A 170 -0.35 2.50 -8.17
CA CYS A 170 0.13 2.27 -9.53
C CYS A 170 -0.70 1.22 -10.31
N ALA A 171 -1.54 0.45 -9.63
CA ALA A 171 -2.48 -0.47 -10.26
C ALA A 171 -3.80 0.21 -10.67
N LEU A 172 -4.05 1.44 -10.20
CA LEU A 172 -5.24 2.22 -10.52
C LEU A 172 -4.99 3.13 -11.73
N PRO A 173 -5.95 3.23 -12.68
CA PRO A 173 -5.83 4.15 -13.80
C PRO A 173 -5.78 5.61 -13.33
N LEU A 174 -5.24 6.50 -14.16
CA LEU A 174 -5.05 7.91 -13.81
C LEU A 174 -6.35 8.55 -13.30
N SER A 175 -7.48 8.25 -13.94
CA SER A 175 -8.81 8.76 -13.56
C SER A 175 -9.33 8.31 -12.19
N ALA A 176 -8.71 7.28 -11.58
CA ALA A 176 -9.07 6.82 -10.26
C ALA A 176 -8.25 7.48 -9.13
N ARG A 177 -7.15 8.13 -9.48
CA ARG A 177 -6.20 8.69 -8.51
C ARG A 177 -6.81 9.77 -7.59
N PRO A 178 -7.65 10.69 -8.07
CA PRO A 178 -8.36 11.63 -7.19
C PRO A 178 -9.25 10.92 -6.18
N LYS A 179 -9.97 9.87 -6.61
CA LYS A 179 -10.82 9.06 -5.72
C LYS A 179 -9.97 8.31 -4.69
N TRP A 180 -8.81 7.77 -5.11
CA TRP A 180 -7.83 7.15 -4.20
C TRP A 180 -7.39 8.13 -3.11
N ALA A 181 -6.99 9.35 -3.48
CA ALA A 181 -6.54 10.36 -2.52
C ALA A 181 -7.65 10.75 -1.53
N ALA A 182 -8.88 10.96 -2.03
CA ALA A 182 -10.05 11.24 -1.18
C ALA A 182 -10.34 10.09 -0.22
N ARG A 183 -10.24 8.84 -0.70
CA ARG A 183 -10.50 7.66 0.13
C ARG A 183 -9.41 7.46 1.19
N MET A 184 -8.13 7.65 0.84
CA MET A 184 -7.03 7.60 1.81
C MET A 184 -7.21 8.65 2.92
N ALA A 185 -7.56 9.88 2.56
CA ALA A 185 -7.84 10.94 3.53
C ALA A 185 -9.01 10.58 4.46
N ALA A 186 -10.09 10.01 3.91
CA ALA A 186 -11.29 9.62 4.68
C ALA A 186 -11.03 8.44 5.63
N LEU A 187 -10.16 7.51 5.26
CA LEU A 187 -9.82 6.33 6.06
C LEU A 187 -8.73 6.60 7.10
N LEU A 188 -7.99 7.68 6.98
CA LEU A 188 -6.88 8.00 7.89
C LEU A 188 -7.40 8.59 9.19
N ASN A 189 -6.90 8.12 10.34
CA ASN A 189 -7.23 8.68 11.64
C ASN A 189 -6.80 10.16 11.72
N PRO A 190 -7.75 11.10 11.90
CA PRO A 190 -7.43 12.54 11.96
C PRO A 190 -6.55 12.90 13.15
N ASN A 191 -6.52 12.07 14.20
CA ASN A 191 -5.76 12.30 15.43
C ASN A 191 -4.37 11.63 15.37
N GLY A 192 -3.65 11.82 14.29
CA GLY A 192 -2.27 11.37 14.21
C GLY A 192 -2.00 10.18 13.30
N GLY A 193 -2.98 9.77 12.49
CA GLY A 193 -2.78 8.71 11.49
C GLY A 193 -1.71 9.06 10.44
N ARG A 194 -1.11 8.03 9.87
CA ARG A 194 -0.07 8.13 8.85
C ARG A 194 -0.43 7.33 7.62
N LEU A 195 -0.31 7.99 6.46
CA LEU A 195 -0.26 7.28 5.17
C LEU A 195 1.21 7.14 4.78
N VAL A 196 1.65 5.92 4.55
CA VAL A 196 2.98 5.59 4.06
C VAL A 196 2.86 5.01 2.67
N CYS A 197 3.54 5.61 1.69
CA CYS A 197 3.52 5.14 0.31
C CYS A 197 4.94 4.78 -0.14
N LEU A 198 5.13 3.61 -0.71
CA LEU A 198 6.35 3.29 -1.45
C LEU A 198 6.10 3.59 -2.93
N GLU A 199 6.75 4.66 -3.44
CA GLU A 199 6.61 5.11 -4.83
C GLU A 199 7.21 4.08 -5.78
N PHE A 200 6.33 3.37 -6.48
CA PHE A 200 6.68 2.37 -7.48
C PHE A 200 5.64 2.39 -8.62
N PRO A 201 6.02 2.32 -9.89
CA PRO A 201 7.40 2.41 -10.41
C PRO A 201 7.85 3.88 -10.48
N SER A 202 8.88 4.20 -9.72
CA SER A 202 9.48 5.53 -9.74
C SER A 202 10.17 5.81 -11.08
N GLY A 203 9.94 7.00 -11.62
CA GLY A 203 10.55 7.43 -12.88
C GLY A 203 9.96 6.84 -14.16
N LYS A 204 8.91 6.00 -14.09
CA LYS A 204 8.17 5.58 -15.27
C LYS A 204 7.34 6.76 -15.80
N PRO A 205 7.45 7.12 -17.11
CA PRO A 205 6.66 8.20 -17.68
C PRO A 205 5.15 8.02 -17.47
N LEU A 206 4.44 9.09 -17.10
CA LEU A 206 2.99 9.06 -16.89
C LEU A 206 2.21 8.72 -18.16
N SER A 207 2.80 8.99 -19.35
CA SER A 207 2.21 8.66 -20.65
C SER A 207 2.25 7.17 -20.99
N GLN A 208 3.08 6.39 -20.29
CA GLN A 208 3.15 4.94 -20.53
C GLN A 208 1.98 4.21 -19.88
N VAL A 209 1.38 3.32 -20.67
CA VAL A 209 0.25 2.49 -20.23
C VAL A 209 0.65 1.57 -19.07
N GLY A 210 -0.26 1.40 -18.13
CA GLY A 210 -0.15 0.50 -16.98
C GLY A 210 -1.23 -0.58 -16.97
N PRO A 211 -1.41 -1.35 -15.89
CA PRO A 211 -0.54 -1.35 -14.70
C PRO A 211 0.86 -1.96 -14.95
N PRO A 212 1.85 -1.54 -14.17
CA PRO A 212 1.82 -0.40 -13.26
C PRO A 212 1.90 0.92 -14.03
N TRP A 213 1.04 1.90 -13.68
CA TRP A 213 1.16 3.27 -14.19
C TRP A 213 2.23 4.04 -13.43
N GLY A 214 2.97 4.89 -14.12
CA GLY A 214 4.02 5.71 -13.54
C GLY A 214 3.55 6.56 -12.35
N LEU A 215 4.43 6.73 -11.39
CA LEU A 215 4.26 7.62 -10.24
C LEU A 215 5.46 8.54 -10.12
N THR A 216 5.21 9.74 -9.65
CA THR A 216 6.25 10.74 -9.40
C THR A 216 5.97 11.46 -8.08
N ASN A 217 7.01 12.04 -7.50
CA ASN A 217 6.89 12.90 -6.33
C ASN A 217 5.76 13.93 -6.46
N ASP A 218 5.66 14.61 -7.61
CA ASP A 218 4.68 15.68 -7.81
C ASP A 218 3.26 15.14 -7.98
N THR A 219 3.12 13.91 -8.49
CA THR A 219 1.83 13.21 -8.52
C THR A 219 1.26 13.05 -7.10
N TYR A 220 2.09 12.58 -6.16
CA TYR A 220 1.67 12.45 -4.76
C TYR A 220 1.36 13.80 -4.12
N LEU A 221 2.23 14.78 -4.33
CA LEU A 221 2.02 16.13 -3.77
C LEU A 221 0.71 16.74 -4.25
N ALA A 222 0.42 16.68 -5.55
CA ALA A 222 -0.80 17.26 -6.11
C ALA A 222 -2.07 16.53 -5.64
N LEU A 223 -2.08 15.19 -5.69
CA LEU A 223 -3.23 14.38 -5.28
C LEU A 223 -3.57 14.54 -3.79
N LEU A 224 -2.54 14.55 -2.94
CA LEU A 224 -2.73 14.56 -1.49
C LEU A 224 -2.88 15.97 -0.91
N ALA A 225 -2.43 17.02 -1.61
CA ALA A 225 -2.75 18.39 -1.23
C ALA A 225 -4.27 18.69 -1.34
N ARG A 226 -4.93 18.11 -2.35
CA ARG A 226 -6.36 18.32 -2.63
C ARG A 226 -7.08 17.01 -2.95
N PRO A 227 -7.31 16.15 -1.94
CA PRO A 227 -7.94 14.85 -2.16
C PRO A 227 -9.30 14.98 -2.87
N GLY A 228 -9.46 14.20 -3.94
CA GLY A 228 -10.67 14.21 -4.77
C GLY A 228 -10.65 15.16 -5.97
N GLU A 229 -9.65 16.04 -6.08
CA GLU A 229 -9.49 16.93 -7.23
C GLU A 229 -8.52 16.34 -8.26
N GLU A 230 -8.82 16.56 -9.55
CA GLU A 230 -7.91 16.18 -10.64
C GLU A 230 -6.67 17.08 -10.61
N PRO A 231 -5.45 16.52 -10.62
CA PRO A 231 -4.24 17.30 -10.79
C PRO A 231 -4.23 18.05 -12.12
N THR A 232 -3.79 19.29 -12.10
CA THR A 232 -3.61 20.08 -13.32
C THR A 232 -2.16 20.02 -13.80
N THR A 233 -1.96 20.21 -15.10
CA THR A 233 -0.63 20.25 -15.70
C THR A 233 -0.31 21.64 -16.25
N ALA A 234 0.94 22.03 -16.15
CA ALA A 234 1.47 23.21 -16.80
C ALA A 234 1.65 22.99 -18.31
N PRO A 235 1.86 24.05 -19.11
CA PRO A 235 2.07 23.94 -20.56
C PRO A 235 3.25 23.05 -20.97
N ASP A 236 4.25 22.89 -20.12
CA ASP A 236 5.41 22.01 -20.32
C ASP A 236 5.14 20.53 -19.95
N GLY A 237 3.91 20.21 -19.50
CA GLY A 237 3.49 18.87 -19.10
C GLY A 237 3.85 18.50 -17.66
N SER A 238 4.47 19.38 -16.89
CA SER A 238 4.72 19.18 -15.47
C SER A 238 3.42 19.24 -14.67
N ILE A 239 3.36 18.52 -13.52
CA ILE A 239 2.20 18.55 -12.63
C ILE A 239 2.28 19.82 -11.77
N ASN A 240 1.20 20.58 -11.73
CA ASN A 240 1.06 21.68 -10.79
C ASN A 240 0.82 21.13 -9.39
N VAL A 241 1.66 21.53 -8.44
CA VAL A 241 1.47 21.20 -7.01
C VAL A 241 0.73 22.36 -6.34
N PRO A 242 -0.54 22.18 -5.96
CA PRO A 242 -1.34 23.22 -5.34
C PRO A 242 -1.02 23.37 -3.85
N ASP A 243 -1.48 24.48 -3.24
CA ASP A 243 -1.48 24.61 -1.80
C ASP A 243 -2.37 23.54 -1.15
N ILE A 244 -1.95 23.07 0.03
CA ILE A 244 -2.68 22.06 0.78
C ILE A 244 -3.94 22.71 1.37
N ARG A 245 -5.11 22.14 1.07
CA ARG A 245 -6.37 22.58 1.67
C ARG A 245 -6.63 21.89 3.03
N PRO A 246 -7.54 22.43 3.87
CA PRO A 246 -8.06 21.68 5.02
C PRO A 246 -8.58 20.30 4.59
N GLY A 247 -8.21 19.25 5.34
CA GLY A 247 -8.50 17.86 4.98
C GLY A 247 -7.57 17.26 3.91
N GLY A 248 -6.63 18.03 3.38
CA GLY A 248 -5.52 17.52 2.58
C GLY A 248 -4.43 16.89 3.46
N LEU A 249 -3.43 16.30 2.83
CA LEU A 249 -2.30 15.68 3.52
C LEU A 249 -1.01 16.46 3.25
N ARG A 250 -0.24 16.66 4.31
CA ARG A 250 1.11 17.19 4.25
C ARG A 250 2.13 16.07 4.35
N ARG A 251 3.14 16.11 3.50
CA ARG A 251 4.26 15.19 3.62
C ARG A 251 5.13 15.57 4.83
N LEU A 252 5.35 14.60 5.69
CA LEU A 252 6.22 14.73 6.87
C LEU A 252 7.66 14.38 6.52
N GLU A 253 7.85 13.35 5.68
CA GLU A 253 9.17 12.84 5.35
C GLU A 253 9.17 12.25 3.94
N LEU A 254 10.32 12.32 3.27
CA LEU A 254 10.64 11.62 2.03
C LEU A 254 11.94 10.87 2.27
N VAL A 255 11.87 9.55 2.28
CA VAL A 255 13.00 8.68 2.62
C VAL A 255 13.48 7.94 1.39
N LYS A 256 14.81 7.94 1.16
CA LYS A 256 15.42 7.02 0.21
C LYS A 256 15.73 5.72 0.95
N PRO A 257 15.04 4.60 0.64
CA PRO A 257 15.34 3.33 1.30
C PRO A 257 16.75 2.85 0.99
N ALA A 258 17.37 2.13 1.92
CA ALA A 258 18.66 1.48 1.67
C ALA A 258 18.52 0.25 0.77
N ARG A 259 17.33 -0.37 0.76
CA ARG A 259 16.99 -1.55 -0.06
C ARG A 259 15.50 -1.56 -0.40
N THR A 260 15.18 -2.21 -1.49
CA THR A 260 13.80 -2.43 -1.96
C THR A 260 13.71 -3.79 -2.65
N HIS A 261 12.53 -4.14 -3.15
CA HIS A 261 12.41 -5.30 -4.03
C HIS A 261 13.14 -5.04 -5.36
N LYS A 262 13.63 -6.10 -5.98
CA LYS A 262 14.40 -6.04 -7.26
C LYS A 262 13.74 -5.16 -8.34
N ALA A 263 12.41 -5.14 -8.38
CA ALA A 263 11.66 -4.31 -9.32
C ALA A 263 11.80 -2.79 -9.08
N GLY A 264 12.19 -2.39 -7.87
CA GLY A 264 12.42 -0.98 -7.47
C GLY A 264 13.88 -0.54 -7.55
N GLU A 265 14.77 -1.39 -8.10
CA GLU A 265 16.17 -1.07 -8.31
C GLU A 265 16.45 -0.58 -9.74
N ASN A 266 17.51 0.20 -9.88
CA ASN A 266 18.13 0.51 -11.16
C ASN A 266 19.00 -0.66 -11.64
N GLU A 267 19.47 -0.61 -12.87
CA GLU A 267 20.35 -1.63 -13.45
C GLU A 267 21.67 -1.79 -12.68
N ASP A 268 22.17 -0.71 -12.09
CA ASP A 268 23.38 -0.69 -11.26
C ASP A 268 23.16 -1.20 -9.83
N GLY A 269 21.94 -1.63 -9.49
CA GLY A 269 21.56 -2.10 -8.17
C GLY A 269 21.21 -1.02 -7.15
N THR A 270 21.29 0.26 -7.52
CA THR A 270 20.85 1.34 -6.63
C THR A 270 19.33 1.38 -6.52
N VAL A 271 18.81 1.79 -5.35
CA VAL A 271 17.37 1.89 -5.13
C VAL A 271 16.80 3.05 -5.94
N ARG A 272 15.75 2.77 -6.72
CA ARG A 272 15.01 3.79 -7.47
C ARG A 272 13.82 4.33 -6.67
N ASP A 273 13.17 3.50 -5.87
CA ASP A 273 11.97 3.83 -5.12
C ASP A 273 12.20 4.89 -4.05
N TRP A 274 11.12 5.58 -3.67
CA TRP A 274 11.07 6.53 -2.56
C TRP A 274 9.93 6.16 -1.61
N LEU A 275 10.15 6.36 -0.31
CA LEU A 275 9.11 6.17 0.70
C LEU A 275 8.64 7.53 1.21
N HIS A 276 7.36 7.77 1.11
CA HIS A 276 6.68 9.00 1.52
C HIS A 276 5.88 8.77 2.79
N VAL A 277 5.95 9.69 3.73
CA VAL A 277 5.14 9.69 4.96
C VAL A 277 4.26 10.92 4.98
N TRP A 278 2.95 10.72 5.15
CA TRP A 278 1.95 11.78 5.09
C TRP A 278 1.09 11.82 6.35
N SER A 279 0.60 13.00 6.70
CA SER A 279 -0.41 13.18 7.74
C SER A 279 -1.48 14.16 7.27
N LEU A 280 -2.71 14.00 7.78
CA LEU A 280 -3.78 14.96 7.55
C LEU A 280 -3.40 16.34 8.12
N VAL A 281 -3.77 17.37 7.38
CA VAL A 281 -3.77 18.75 7.88
C VAL A 281 -5.15 18.98 8.48
N GLY A 282 -5.21 19.45 9.72
CA GLY A 282 -6.46 19.68 10.44
C GLY A 282 -7.45 20.53 9.62
N ALA A 283 -8.73 20.19 9.76
CA ALA A 283 -9.82 20.92 9.16
C ALA A 283 -10.03 22.28 9.87
#